data_5ca447a67fe9a3845bc265022499c3d3
#
_entry.id   5ca447a67fe9a3845bc265022499c3d3
#
_cell.length_a   1.000
_cell.length_b   1.000
_cell.length_c   1.000
_cell.angle_alpha   90.00
_cell.angle_beta   90.00
_cell.angle_gamma   90.00
#
_symmetry.space_group_name_H-M   'P 1'
#
loop_
_entity.id
_entity.type
_entity.pdbx_description
1 polymer ?
#
loop_
_entity_poly.entity_id
_entity_poly.type
_entity_poly.pdbx_seq_one_letter_code
_entity_poly.pdbx_strand_id
1 'polypeptide(L)'
;MTKNDMDVLLFYLLFYKAVDELLKYSKNLNIEHLNVLYAIIDYHKTNHQGMDIETLMKKTYLSKRTLFYLVSHLYHENWIFKSYDANDQRRLRILPVEMYERKMNHLLLEIGELLENNYLKTSIKNMNYCKLTYLITIYKVLNKIEKSIKHYQLSLNDLLVLGIIWSNQNDISLKSINYFSRCQSININLVIKRLQQSGYILKERDVIDERRVCIKLNMSKKEEIHDIL
;
A
#
# COMPACT_ATOMS: atom_id res chain seq x y z
N MET A 1 0.47 19.96 9.34
CA MET A 1 1.35 18.78 9.36
C MET A 1 2.80 19.22 9.54
N THR A 2 3.55 18.58 10.43
CA THR A 2 4.98 18.83 10.60
C THR A 2 5.79 18.11 9.50
N LYS A 3 7.07 18.52 9.32
CA LYS A 3 7.97 17.81 8.40
C LYS A 3 8.10 16.32 8.77
N ASN A 4 8.11 16.03 10.06
CA ASN A 4 8.23 14.66 10.57
C ASN A 4 6.99 13.81 10.21
N ASP A 5 5.79 14.37 10.25
CA ASP A 5 4.56 13.65 9.88
C ASP A 5 4.58 13.30 8.38
N MET A 6 5.09 14.22 7.55
CA MET A 6 5.25 13.99 6.11
C MET A 6 6.26 12.88 5.82
N ASP A 7 7.40 12.89 6.49
CA ASP A 7 8.43 11.85 6.30
C ASP A 7 7.90 10.47 6.68
N VAL A 8 7.07 10.38 7.74
CA VAL A 8 6.37 9.14 8.14
C VAL A 8 5.36 8.70 7.09
N LEU A 9 4.56 9.62 6.56
CA LEU A 9 3.59 9.32 5.51
C LEU A 9 4.28 8.82 4.24
N LEU A 10 5.32 9.51 3.79
CA LEU A 10 6.13 9.11 2.64
C LEU A 10 6.72 7.70 2.84
N PHE A 11 7.25 7.44 4.04
CA PHE A 11 7.73 6.11 4.38
C PHE A 11 6.63 5.06 4.22
N TYR A 12 5.42 5.28 4.76
CA TYR A 12 4.32 4.32 4.63
C TYR A 12 3.90 4.10 3.17
N LEU A 13 3.85 5.16 2.37
CA LEU A 13 3.50 5.06 0.95
C LEU A 13 4.55 4.27 0.17
N LEU A 14 5.84 4.55 0.38
CA LEU A 14 6.95 3.86 -0.26
C LEU A 14 7.00 2.39 0.15
N PHE A 15 6.90 2.13 1.45
CA PHE A 15 6.88 0.79 2.01
C PHE A 15 5.71 -0.05 1.46
N TYR A 16 4.49 0.50 1.48
CA TYR A 16 3.31 -0.16 0.94
C TYR A 16 3.50 -0.55 -0.53
N LYS A 17 4.00 0.37 -1.34
CA LYS A 17 4.24 0.13 -2.77
C LYS A 17 5.29 -0.96 -2.99
N ALA A 18 6.40 -0.90 -2.27
CA ALA A 18 7.45 -1.90 -2.38
C ALA A 18 6.93 -3.30 -2.02
N VAL A 19 6.20 -3.42 -0.91
CA VAL A 19 5.60 -4.70 -0.48
C VAL A 19 4.60 -5.23 -1.51
N ASP A 20 3.71 -4.38 -2.02
CA ASP A 20 2.69 -4.79 -2.99
C ASP A 20 3.32 -5.27 -4.32
N GLU A 21 4.38 -4.61 -4.79
CA GLU A 21 5.15 -5.05 -5.95
C GLU A 21 5.83 -6.40 -5.73
N LEU A 22 6.51 -6.56 -4.59
CA LEU A 22 7.17 -7.82 -4.25
C LEU A 22 6.17 -8.99 -4.20
N LEU A 23 5.02 -8.78 -3.57
CA LEU A 23 3.97 -9.78 -3.51
C LEU A 23 3.47 -10.17 -4.89
N LYS A 24 3.27 -9.20 -5.78
CA LYS A 24 2.82 -9.45 -7.17
C LYS A 24 3.83 -10.25 -7.96
N TYR A 25 5.11 -9.87 -7.90
CA TYR A 25 6.15 -10.52 -8.70
C TYR A 25 6.56 -11.89 -8.17
N SER A 26 6.67 -12.05 -6.83
CA SER A 26 7.21 -13.29 -6.26
C SER A 26 6.16 -14.34 -5.93
N LYS A 27 4.91 -13.94 -5.62
CA LYS A 27 3.89 -14.83 -5.08
C LYS A 27 2.53 -14.72 -5.79
N ASN A 28 2.41 -13.90 -6.81
CA ASN A 28 1.14 -13.62 -7.48
C ASN A 28 0.05 -13.16 -6.48
N LEU A 29 0.46 -12.48 -5.40
CA LEU A 29 -0.40 -11.92 -4.36
C LEU A 29 -0.36 -10.40 -4.40
N ASN A 30 -1.23 -9.75 -3.67
CA ASN A 30 -1.17 -8.33 -3.33
C ASN A 30 -1.50 -8.15 -1.85
N ILE A 31 -1.42 -6.94 -1.36
CA ILE A 31 -1.63 -6.68 0.07
C ILE A 31 -3.08 -6.93 0.52
N GLU A 32 -4.06 -6.87 -0.39
CA GLU A 32 -5.46 -7.24 -0.08
C GLU A 32 -5.59 -8.73 0.23
N HIS A 33 -4.84 -9.59 -0.48
CA HIS A 33 -4.75 -11.02 -0.16
C HIS A 33 -4.21 -11.23 1.25
N LEU A 34 -3.16 -10.48 1.65
CA LEU A 34 -2.63 -10.56 3.00
C LEU A 34 -3.63 -10.07 4.06
N ASN A 35 -4.43 -9.03 3.76
CA ASN A 35 -5.48 -8.56 4.67
C ASN A 35 -6.57 -9.63 4.88
N VAL A 36 -7.00 -10.28 3.81
CA VAL A 36 -7.96 -11.39 3.88
C VAL A 36 -7.37 -12.57 4.68
N LEU A 37 -6.14 -12.95 4.36
CA LEU A 37 -5.45 -14.05 5.03
C LEU A 37 -5.22 -13.76 6.52
N TYR A 38 -4.82 -12.54 6.87
CA TYR A 38 -4.71 -12.10 8.26
C TYR A 38 -6.03 -12.24 9.02
N ALA A 39 -7.14 -11.80 8.42
CA ALA A 39 -8.46 -11.89 9.06
C ALA A 39 -8.87 -13.36 9.31
N ILE A 40 -8.58 -14.26 8.36
CA ILE A 40 -8.87 -15.69 8.49
C ILE A 40 -8.01 -16.32 9.59
N ILE A 41 -6.71 -16.04 9.62
CA ILE A 41 -5.77 -16.56 10.62
C ILE A 41 -6.13 -16.06 12.03
N ASP A 42 -6.36 -14.76 12.18
CA ASP A 42 -6.75 -14.12 13.45
C ASP A 42 -8.04 -14.73 14.01
N TYR A 43 -9.04 -14.91 13.14
CA TYR A 43 -10.30 -15.54 13.52
C TYR A 43 -10.11 -17.01 13.93
N HIS A 44 -9.32 -17.76 13.17
CA HIS A 44 -9.05 -19.18 13.47
C HIS A 44 -8.31 -19.36 14.80
N LYS A 45 -7.31 -18.51 15.09
CA LYS A 45 -6.59 -18.51 16.37
C LYS A 45 -7.51 -18.27 17.56
N THR A 46 -8.53 -17.43 17.39
CA THR A 46 -9.44 -17.07 18.48
C THR A 46 -10.59 -18.06 18.66
N ASN A 47 -11.13 -18.59 17.56
CA ASN A 47 -12.37 -19.36 17.57
C ASN A 47 -12.18 -20.85 17.28
N HIS A 48 -11.00 -21.26 16.81
CA HIS A 48 -10.68 -22.63 16.38
C HIS A 48 -11.65 -23.19 15.31
N GLN A 49 -12.30 -22.30 14.57
CA GLN A 49 -13.32 -22.63 13.57
C GLN A 49 -13.01 -21.92 12.24
N GLY A 50 -13.65 -22.41 11.17
CA GLY A 50 -13.60 -21.74 9.88
C GLY A 50 -14.47 -20.47 9.87
N MET A 51 -14.00 -19.44 9.17
CA MET A 51 -14.68 -18.16 9.02
C MET A 51 -15.66 -18.22 7.84
N ASP A 52 -16.86 -17.69 7.99
CA ASP A 52 -17.80 -17.49 6.89
C ASP A 52 -17.52 -16.15 6.14
N ILE A 53 -18.11 -16.04 4.95
CA ILE A 53 -17.92 -14.86 4.08
C ILE A 53 -18.48 -13.58 4.71
N GLU A 54 -19.58 -13.64 5.46
CA GLU A 54 -20.20 -12.45 6.06
C GLU A 54 -19.31 -11.87 7.17
N THR A 55 -18.76 -12.76 8.00
CA THR A 55 -17.79 -12.38 9.04
C THR A 55 -16.53 -11.81 8.41
N LEU A 56 -16.06 -12.40 7.31
CA LEU A 56 -14.89 -11.92 6.58
C LEU A 56 -15.14 -10.53 5.97
N MET A 57 -16.32 -10.27 5.41
CA MET A 57 -16.72 -8.94 4.93
C MET A 57 -16.65 -7.89 6.04
N LYS A 58 -17.19 -8.19 7.21
CA LYS A 58 -17.17 -7.28 8.36
C LYS A 58 -15.76 -6.96 8.85
N LYS A 59 -14.85 -7.96 8.86
CA LYS A 59 -13.47 -7.78 9.33
C LYS A 59 -12.57 -7.07 8.31
N THR A 60 -12.80 -7.26 7.02
CA THR A 60 -11.93 -6.70 5.95
C THR A 60 -12.47 -5.42 5.33
N TYR A 61 -13.75 -5.13 5.49
CA TYR A 61 -14.48 -4.03 4.83
C TYR A 61 -14.44 -4.10 3.30
N LEU A 62 -14.23 -5.29 2.74
CA LEU A 62 -14.23 -5.53 1.31
C LEU A 62 -15.62 -5.96 0.81
N SER A 63 -15.90 -5.68 -0.46
CA SER A 63 -17.14 -6.12 -1.10
C SER A 63 -17.18 -7.64 -1.24
N LYS A 64 -18.39 -8.22 -1.25
CA LYS A 64 -18.59 -9.65 -1.46
C LYS A 64 -17.90 -10.14 -2.73
N ARG A 65 -18.01 -9.39 -3.83
CA ARG A 65 -17.38 -9.71 -5.12
C ARG A 65 -15.85 -9.77 -5.02
N THR A 66 -15.25 -8.76 -4.39
CA THR A 66 -13.79 -8.71 -4.16
C THR A 66 -13.33 -9.89 -3.32
N LEU A 67 -14.07 -10.20 -2.23
CA LEU A 67 -13.73 -11.33 -1.36
C LEU A 67 -13.79 -12.66 -2.06
N PHE A 68 -14.81 -12.92 -2.89
CA PHE A 68 -14.88 -14.19 -3.64
C PHE A 68 -13.68 -14.36 -4.57
N TYR A 69 -13.23 -13.28 -5.23
CA TYR A 69 -12.03 -13.30 -6.06
C TYR A 69 -10.78 -13.61 -5.23
N LEU A 70 -10.54 -12.85 -4.15
CA LEU A 70 -9.37 -13.03 -3.28
C LEU A 70 -9.33 -14.40 -2.60
N VAL A 71 -10.46 -14.86 -2.07
CA VAL A 71 -10.61 -16.20 -1.46
C VAL A 71 -10.40 -17.32 -2.47
N SER A 72 -10.90 -17.16 -3.71
CA SER A 72 -10.65 -18.15 -4.76
C SER A 72 -9.16 -18.22 -5.10
N HIS A 73 -8.51 -17.08 -5.24
CA HIS A 73 -7.09 -17.01 -5.52
C HIS A 73 -6.25 -17.62 -4.39
N LEU A 74 -6.50 -17.23 -3.12
CA LEU A 74 -5.82 -17.81 -1.96
C LEU A 74 -5.99 -19.33 -1.84
N TYR A 75 -7.16 -19.84 -2.24
CA TYR A 75 -7.42 -21.28 -2.30
C TYR A 75 -6.56 -21.97 -3.36
N HIS A 76 -6.49 -21.43 -4.57
CA HIS A 76 -5.66 -21.97 -5.65
C HIS A 76 -4.16 -21.92 -5.32
N GLU A 77 -3.71 -20.89 -4.61
CA GLU A 77 -2.32 -20.76 -4.14
C GLU A 77 -2.03 -21.55 -2.85
N ASN A 78 -2.96 -22.39 -2.39
CA ASN A 78 -2.83 -23.23 -1.19
C ASN A 78 -2.51 -22.47 0.09
N TRP A 79 -3.07 -21.25 0.28
CA TRP A 79 -2.99 -20.49 1.51
C TRP A 79 -4.14 -20.81 2.48
N ILE A 80 -5.26 -21.20 1.94
CA ILE A 80 -6.49 -21.54 2.67
C ILE A 80 -7.10 -22.80 2.10
N PHE A 81 -7.97 -23.45 2.88
CA PHE A 81 -8.86 -24.45 2.38
C PHE A 81 -10.33 -24.09 2.67
N LYS A 82 -11.23 -24.71 1.94
CA LYS A 82 -12.66 -24.50 2.03
C LYS A 82 -13.30 -25.77 2.56
N SER A 83 -14.13 -25.66 3.59
CA SER A 83 -14.97 -26.73 4.10
C SER A 83 -16.42 -26.27 4.19
N TYR A 84 -17.33 -27.20 4.35
CA TYR A 84 -18.72 -26.87 4.60
C TYR A 84 -19.05 -27.11 6.07
N ASP A 85 -20.00 -26.31 6.60
CA ASP A 85 -20.48 -26.49 7.96
C ASP A 85 -21.13 -27.85 8.11
N ALA A 86 -20.81 -28.57 9.17
CA ALA A 86 -21.35 -29.93 9.41
C ALA A 86 -22.89 -29.95 9.55
N ASN A 87 -23.46 -28.85 10.07
CA ASN A 87 -24.89 -28.70 10.31
C ASN A 87 -25.66 -28.03 9.16
N ASP A 88 -24.93 -27.28 8.29
CA ASP A 88 -25.52 -26.60 7.14
C ASP A 88 -24.54 -26.58 5.97
N GLN A 89 -24.67 -27.54 5.07
CA GLN A 89 -23.82 -27.67 3.87
C GLN A 89 -23.89 -26.49 2.90
N ARG A 90 -24.78 -25.52 3.11
CA ARG A 90 -24.83 -24.27 2.34
C ARG A 90 -23.84 -23.23 2.87
N ARG A 91 -23.34 -23.42 4.08
CA ARG A 91 -22.40 -22.49 4.73
C ARG A 91 -20.97 -22.89 4.45
N LEU A 92 -20.33 -22.11 3.57
CA LEU A 92 -18.91 -22.22 3.30
C LEU A 92 -18.11 -21.72 4.51
N ARG A 93 -17.17 -22.54 5.00
CA ARG A 93 -16.18 -22.21 6.02
C ARG A 93 -14.80 -22.13 5.39
N ILE A 94 -14.07 -21.06 5.70
CA ILE A 94 -12.74 -20.77 5.18
C ILE A 94 -11.76 -20.89 6.35
N LEU A 95 -10.73 -21.72 6.17
CA LEU A 95 -9.70 -21.98 7.18
C LEU A 95 -8.31 -21.76 6.57
N PRO A 96 -7.31 -21.37 7.39
CA PRO A 96 -5.93 -21.41 6.93
C PRO A 96 -5.47 -22.87 6.77
N VAL A 97 -4.48 -23.10 5.90
CA VAL A 97 -3.82 -24.43 5.81
C VAL A 97 -3.06 -24.73 7.10
N GLU A 98 -2.86 -26.01 7.44
CA GLU A 98 -2.18 -26.39 8.69
C GLU A 98 -0.79 -25.75 8.87
N MET A 99 -0.04 -25.61 7.79
CA MET A 99 1.30 -25.02 7.82
C MET A 99 1.32 -23.50 7.57
N TYR A 100 0.19 -22.80 7.74
CA TYR A 100 0.10 -21.36 7.42
C TYR A 100 1.13 -20.50 8.15
N GLU A 101 1.47 -20.81 9.38
CA GLU A 101 2.45 -20.03 10.15
C GLU A 101 3.85 -20.11 9.53
N ARG A 102 4.29 -21.31 9.16
CA ARG A 102 5.59 -21.50 8.50
C ARG A 102 5.64 -20.80 7.15
N LYS A 103 4.57 -20.95 6.36
CA LYS A 103 4.46 -20.32 5.04
C LYS A 103 4.44 -18.78 5.15
N MET A 104 3.74 -18.25 6.15
CA MET A 104 3.68 -16.82 6.42
C MET A 104 5.03 -16.27 6.90
N ASN A 105 5.69 -16.95 7.83
CA ASN A 105 7.00 -16.53 8.33
C ASN A 105 8.03 -16.49 7.20
N HIS A 106 8.02 -17.49 6.30
CA HIS A 106 8.90 -17.50 5.13
C HIS A 106 8.64 -16.30 4.20
N LEU A 107 7.37 -16.01 3.90
CA LEU A 107 6.97 -14.85 3.10
C LEU A 107 7.43 -13.53 3.73
N LEU A 108 7.25 -13.37 5.04
CA LEU A 108 7.64 -12.15 5.75
C LEU A 108 9.16 -11.96 5.79
N LEU A 109 9.93 -13.05 5.90
CA LEU A 109 11.41 -13.00 5.81
C LEU A 109 11.84 -12.57 4.41
N GLU A 110 11.30 -13.16 3.35
CA GLU A 110 11.58 -12.75 1.97
C GLU A 110 11.27 -11.27 1.73
N ILE A 111 10.13 -10.77 2.22
CA ILE A 111 9.78 -9.35 2.15
C ILE A 111 10.82 -8.51 2.88
N GLY A 112 11.25 -8.92 4.08
CA GLY A 112 12.26 -8.21 4.86
C GLY A 112 13.59 -8.10 4.12
N GLU A 113 14.12 -9.22 3.62
CA GLU A 113 15.39 -9.27 2.87
C GLU A 113 15.36 -8.41 1.60
N LEU A 114 14.26 -8.44 0.87
CA LEU A 114 14.10 -7.65 -0.36
C LEU A 114 13.99 -6.14 -0.08
N LEU A 115 13.31 -5.77 1.01
CA LEU A 115 13.21 -4.37 1.43
C LEU A 115 14.57 -3.81 1.87
N GLU A 116 15.34 -4.57 2.65
CA GLU A 116 16.69 -4.19 3.08
C GLU A 116 17.65 -4.01 1.91
N ASN A 117 17.58 -4.91 0.92
CA ASN A 117 18.50 -4.90 -0.22
C ASN A 117 18.18 -3.79 -1.24
N ASN A 118 16.92 -3.46 -1.45
CA ASN A 118 16.50 -2.64 -2.59
C ASN A 118 16.00 -1.24 -2.24
N TYR A 119 15.38 -1.03 -1.06
CA TYR A 119 14.55 0.17 -0.88
C TYR A 119 14.94 1.06 0.32
N LEU A 120 15.64 0.54 1.33
CA LEU A 120 15.63 1.21 2.62
C LEU A 120 17.01 1.24 3.32
N LYS A 121 18.08 1.44 2.56
CA LYS A 121 19.47 1.40 3.05
C LYS A 121 19.81 2.27 4.27
N THR A 122 18.97 3.24 4.66
CA THR A 122 19.38 4.27 5.63
C THR A 122 18.50 4.48 6.86
N SER A 123 17.27 4.00 6.90
CA SER A 123 16.35 4.42 7.99
C SER A 123 15.72 3.28 8.81
N ILE A 124 15.95 2.01 8.48
CA ILE A 124 15.06 0.93 8.93
C ILE A 124 15.73 -0.10 9.86
N LYS A 125 16.98 0.09 10.25
CA LYS A 125 17.72 -0.90 11.06
C LYS A 125 17.07 -1.36 12.39
N ASN A 126 15.97 -0.73 12.83
CA ASN A 126 15.40 -0.99 14.17
C ASN A 126 13.89 -1.29 14.21
N MET A 127 13.22 -1.56 13.09
CA MET A 127 11.78 -1.78 13.13
C MET A 127 11.42 -3.24 12.79
N ASN A 128 10.48 -3.81 13.56
CA ASN A 128 9.86 -5.13 13.31
C ASN A 128 8.94 -5.12 12.08
N TYR A 129 9.43 -4.71 10.91
CA TYR A 129 8.64 -4.60 9.68
C TYR A 129 8.11 -5.93 9.15
N CYS A 130 8.74 -7.02 9.55
CA CYS A 130 8.37 -8.35 9.12
C CYS A 130 7.19 -8.95 9.88
N LYS A 131 6.39 -8.13 10.60
CA LYS A 131 5.16 -8.63 11.22
C LYS A 131 3.96 -8.36 10.33
N LEU A 132 3.19 -9.39 10.05
CA LEU A 132 1.95 -9.28 9.27
C LEU A 132 1.01 -8.20 9.83
N THR A 133 0.90 -8.08 11.14
CA THR A 133 0.11 -7.04 11.83
C THR A 133 0.54 -5.63 11.43
N TYR A 134 1.83 -5.38 11.28
CA TYR A 134 2.36 -4.07 10.88
C TYR A 134 1.99 -3.74 9.43
N LEU A 135 2.19 -4.69 8.50
CA LEU A 135 1.80 -4.54 7.09
C LEU A 135 0.31 -4.21 6.96
N ILE A 136 -0.54 -4.95 7.70
CA ILE A 136 -1.99 -4.74 7.67
C ILE A 136 -2.39 -3.41 8.32
N THR A 137 -1.66 -2.95 9.34
CA THR A 137 -1.90 -1.63 9.94
C THR A 137 -1.62 -0.52 8.94
N ILE A 138 -0.47 -0.55 8.25
CA ILE A 138 -0.14 0.41 7.19
C ILE A 138 -1.21 0.39 6.09
N TYR A 139 -1.57 -0.80 5.59
CA TYR A 139 -2.62 -0.95 4.59
C TYR A 139 -3.94 -0.28 5.02
N LYS A 140 -4.40 -0.52 6.26
CA LYS A 140 -5.63 0.08 6.78
C LYS A 140 -5.55 1.59 6.91
N VAL A 141 -4.40 2.13 7.32
CA VAL A 141 -4.16 3.58 7.40
C VAL A 141 -4.21 4.18 5.99
N LEU A 142 -3.47 3.63 5.04
CA LEU A 142 -3.45 4.14 3.67
C LEU A 142 -4.81 4.04 2.97
N ASN A 143 -5.59 2.99 3.23
CA ASN A 143 -6.97 2.90 2.71
C ASN A 143 -7.90 3.98 3.29
N LYS A 144 -7.71 4.38 4.54
CA LYS A 144 -8.46 5.51 5.10
C LYS A 144 -8.07 6.82 4.43
N ILE A 145 -6.76 7.04 4.27
CA ILE A 145 -6.23 8.22 3.56
C ILE A 145 -6.76 8.25 2.12
N GLU A 146 -6.69 7.13 1.39
CA GLU A 146 -7.19 7.06 0.01
C GLU A 146 -8.67 7.43 -0.10
N LYS A 147 -9.50 6.98 0.85
CA LYS A 147 -10.91 7.37 0.90
C LYS A 147 -11.10 8.85 1.20
N SER A 148 -10.28 9.44 2.08
CA SER A 148 -10.37 10.87 2.42
C SER A 148 -9.92 11.77 1.27
N ILE A 149 -8.89 11.40 0.51
CA ILE A 149 -8.40 12.20 -0.62
C ILE A 149 -9.20 12.01 -1.91
N LYS A 150 -10.10 11.04 -1.95
CA LYS A 150 -10.89 10.73 -3.15
C LYS A 150 -11.78 11.89 -3.60
N HIS A 151 -12.28 12.72 -2.68
CA HIS A 151 -13.10 13.88 -3.01
C HIS A 151 -12.29 14.99 -3.71
N TYR A 152 -10.96 15.02 -3.53
CA TYR A 152 -10.04 15.86 -4.29
C TYR A 152 -9.65 15.25 -5.65
N GLN A 153 -10.21 14.09 -6.01
CA GLN A 153 -9.85 13.29 -7.19
C GLN A 153 -8.37 12.87 -7.23
N LEU A 154 -7.77 12.72 -6.06
CA LEU A 154 -6.38 12.28 -5.88
C LEU A 154 -6.31 10.79 -5.56
N SER A 155 -5.17 10.18 -5.92
CA SER A 155 -4.79 8.82 -5.58
C SER A 155 -3.58 8.81 -4.63
N LEU A 156 -3.25 7.66 -4.04
CA LEU A 156 -2.02 7.49 -3.25
C LEU A 156 -0.74 7.80 -4.03
N ASN A 157 -0.73 7.61 -5.36
CA ASN A 157 0.40 8.00 -6.19
C ASN A 157 0.55 9.52 -6.30
N ASP A 158 -0.58 10.25 -6.36
CA ASP A 158 -0.57 11.71 -6.35
C ASP A 158 -0.07 12.24 -5.02
N LEU A 159 -0.55 11.65 -3.92
CA LEU A 159 -0.12 11.98 -2.58
C LEU A 159 1.39 11.75 -2.38
N LEU A 160 1.92 10.63 -2.90
CA LEU A 160 3.36 10.35 -2.86
C LEU A 160 4.17 11.44 -3.58
N VAL A 161 3.76 11.83 -4.79
CA VAL A 161 4.47 12.85 -5.56
C VAL A 161 4.37 14.23 -4.88
N LEU A 162 3.19 14.62 -4.39
CA LEU A 162 3.01 15.86 -3.62
C LEU A 162 3.89 15.87 -2.36
N GLY A 163 3.94 14.76 -1.63
CA GLY A 163 4.78 14.62 -0.44
C GLY A 163 6.28 14.72 -0.77
N ILE A 164 6.74 14.11 -1.86
CA ILE A 164 8.14 14.23 -2.32
C ILE A 164 8.48 15.69 -2.64
N ILE A 165 7.60 16.42 -3.35
CA ILE A 165 7.81 17.83 -3.67
C ILE A 165 7.85 18.66 -2.39
N TRP A 166 6.91 18.43 -1.47
CA TRP A 166 6.85 19.10 -0.18
C TRP A 166 8.14 18.91 0.64
N SER A 167 8.60 17.67 0.79
CA SER A 167 9.82 17.34 1.58
C SER A 167 11.10 17.93 0.98
N ASN A 168 11.11 18.27 -0.31
CA ASN A 168 12.23 18.91 -0.99
C ASN A 168 12.09 20.44 -1.10
N GLN A 169 11.40 21.08 -0.13
CA GLN A 169 11.22 22.52 -0.06
C GLN A 169 10.53 23.14 -1.28
N ASN A 170 9.67 22.37 -1.92
CA ASN A 170 8.89 22.78 -3.09
C ASN A 170 9.71 23.11 -4.36
N ASP A 171 10.95 22.65 -4.45
CA ASP A 171 11.77 22.80 -5.67
C ASP A 171 12.55 21.51 -5.95
N ILE A 172 12.00 20.66 -6.78
CA ILE A 172 12.60 19.39 -7.13
C ILE A 172 12.64 19.20 -8.65
N SER A 173 13.75 18.67 -9.17
CA SER A 173 13.84 18.37 -10.59
C SER A 173 12.98 17.15 -10.96
N LEU A 174 12.41 17.17 -12.18
CA LEU A 174 11.70 16.03 -12.73
C LEU A 174 12.58 14.74 -12.75
N LYS A 175 13.89 14.92 -12.97
CA LYS A 175 14.87 13.82 -12.91
C LYS A 175 14.95 13.20 -11.52
N SER A 176 14.94 14.02 -10.47
CA SER A 176 14.98 13.55 -9.08
C SER A 176 13.69 12.82 -8.71
N ILE A 177 12.51 13.35 -9.09
CA ILE A 177 11.24 12.65 -8.86
C ILE A 177 11.24 11.29 -9.57
N ASN A 178 11.69 11.23 -10.82
CA ASN A 178 11.82 9.97 -11.57
C ASN A 178 12.79 8.98 -10.89
N TYR A 179 13.84 9.45 -10.23
CA TYR A 179 14.75 8.58 -9.49
C TYR A 179 14.04 7.91 -8.31
N PHE A 180 13.26 8.64 -7.53
CA PHE A 180 12.43 8.08 -6.44
C PHE A 180 11.40 7.06 -6.94
N SER A 181 10.93 7.19 -8.17
CA SER A 181 9.91 6.31 -8.76
C SER A 181 10.47 5.08 -9.48
N ARG A 182 11.76 5.07 -9.84
CA ARG A 182 12.38 3.92 -10.55
C ARG A 182 12.33 2.62 -9.73
N CYS A 183 12.25 2.76 -8.42
CA CYS A 183 12.10 1.63 -7.51
C CYS A 183 10.65 1.17 -7.37
N GLN A 184 9.71 1.77 -8.11
CA GLN A 184 8.28 1.51 -7.96
C GLN A 184 7.62 1.71 -9.32
N SER A 185 6.76 0.80 -9.74
CA SER A 185 6.08 0.80 -11.05
C SER A 185 5.08 1.97 -11.22
N ILE A 186 5.47 3.18 -10.79
CA ILE A 186 4.65 4.39 -10.88
C ILE A 186 5.01 5.13 -12.17
N ASN A 187 4.01 5.36 -13.02
CA ASN A 187 4.18 6.26 -14.16
C ASN A 187 4.16 7.72 -13.70
N ILE A 188 5.31 8.23 -13.25
CA ILE A 188 5.46 9.60 -12.74
C ILE A 188 5.03 10.66 -13.74
N ASN A 189 5.31 10.47 -15.03
CA ASN A 189 4.92 11.46 -16.03
C ASN A 189 3.39 11.62 -16.10
N LEU A 190 2.66 10.52 -15.94
CA LEU A 190 1.20 10.55 -15.89
C LEU A 190 0.69 11.25 -14.62
N VAL A 191 1.29 10.96 -13.48
CA VAL A 191 0.95 11.59 -12.19
C VAL A 191 1.22 13.11 -12.25
N ILE A 192 2.41 13.51 -12.70
CA ILE A 192 2.78 14.93 -12.86
C ILE A 192 1.83 15.66 -13.81
N LYS A 193 1.49 15.05 -14.96
CA LYS A 193 0.53 15.63 -15.90
C LYS A 193 -0.82 15.87 -15.24
N ARG A 194 -1.33 14.89 -14.50
CA ARG A 194 -2.63 14.99 -13.79
C ARG A 194 -2.59 16.07 -12.72
N LEU A 195 -1.56 16.08 -11.86
CA LEU A 195 -1.41 17.08 -10.80
C LEU A 195 -1.25 18.51 -11.37
N GLN A 196 -0.59 18.66 -12.51
CA GLN A 196 -0.49 19.95 -13.21
C GLN A 196 -1.84 20.38 -13.77
N GLN A 197 -2.59 19.48 -14.39
CA GLN A 197 -3.93 19.76 -14.92
C GLN A 197 -4.93 20.11 -13.81
N SER A 198 -4.82 19.50 -12.65
CA SER A 198 -5.63 19.80 -11.47
C SER A 198 -5.12 21.03 -10.68
N GLY A 199 -4.04 21.65 -11.13
CA GLY A 199 -3.49 22.88 -10.56
C GLY A 199 -2.78 22.71 -9.23
N TYR A 200 -2.43 21.49 -8.80
CA TYR A 200 -1.67 21.26 -7.55
C TYR A 200 -0.19 21.56 -7.67
N ILE A 201 0.37 21.44 -8.86
CA ILE A 201 1.79 21.69 -9.12
C ILE A 201 1.98 22.63 -10.31
N LEU A 202 3.11 23.33 -10.30
CA LEU A 202 3.62 24.13 -11.40
C LEU A 202 4.88 23.45 -11.95
N LYS A 203 5.05 23.57 -13.28
CA LYS A 203 6.20 23.07 -13.99
C LYS A 203 6.93 24.25 -14.63
N GLU A 204 8.15 24.49 -14.20
CA GLU A 204 8.96 25.64 -14.64
C GLU A 204 10.30 25.15 -15.20
N ARG A 205 10.91 25.91 -16.09
CA ARG A 205 12.29 25.70 -16.47
C ARG A 205 13.19 26.40 -15.47
N ASP A 206 14.33 25.77 -15.14
CA ASP A 206 15.33 26.40 -14.29
C ASP A 206 15.89 27.63 -14.99
N VAL A 207 16.07 28.71 -14.23
CA VAL A 207 16.57 30.02 -14.77
C VAL A 207 18.03 29.93 -15.20
N ILE A 208 18.81 29.04 -14.56
CA ILE A 208 20.25 28.88 -14.80
C ILE A 208 20.50 27.78 -15.85
N ASP A 209 19.75 26.70 -15.81
CA ASP A 209 19.85 25.60 -16.78
C ASP A 209 18.46 25.31 -17.38
N GLU A 210 18.19 25.89 -18.55
CA GLU A 210 16.92 25.72 -19.26
C GLU A 210 16.59 24.26 -19.63
N ARG A 211 17.56 23.35 -19.57
CA ARG A 211 17.35 21.91 -19.79
C ARG A 211 16.76 21.23 -18.57
N ARG A 212 16.89 21.87 -17.41
CA ARG A 212 16.37 21.39 -16.15
C ARG A 212 14.92 21.85 -15.98
N VAL A 213 14.03 20.89 -15.74
CA VAL A 213 12.63 21.14 -15.43
C VAL A 213 12.44 20.96 -13.93
N CYS A 214 11.99 21.99 -13.26
CA CYS A 214 11.66 22.03 -11.84
C CYS A 214 10.15 21.90 -11.64
N ILE A 215 9.76 21.17 -10.61
CA ILE A 215 8.39 20.99 -10.20
C ILE A 215 8.21 21.63 -8.84
N LYS A 216 7.18 22.48 -8.71
CA LYS A 216 6.85 23.20 -7.49
C LYS A 216 5.40 22.98 -7.11
N LEU A 217 5.08 23.05 -5.83
CA LEU A 217 3.69 23.12 -5.38
C LEU A 217 3.08 24.45 -5.80
N ASN A 218 1.82 24.42 -6.22
CA ASN A 218 1.10 25.65 -6.51
C ASN A 218 0.62 26.28 -5.21
N MET A 219 1.24 27.39 -4.84
CA MET A 219 0.94 28.08 -3.59
C MET A 219 -0.48 28.67 -3.52
N SER A 220 -1.17 28.84 -4.65
CA SER A 220 -2.60 29.24 -4.64
C SER A 220 -3.51 28.16 -4.07
N LYS A 221 -3.06 26.89 -4.05
CA LYS A 221 -3.76 25.74 -3.44
C LYS A 221 -3.14 25.27 -2.12
N LYS A 222 -2.39 26.14 -1.45
CA LYS A 222 -1.63 25.81 -0.24
C LYS A 222 -2.53 25.24 0.87
N GLU A 223 -3.69 25.84 1.11
CA GLU A 223 -4.64 25.38 2.15
C GLU A 223 -5.17 23.99 1.80
N GLU A 224 -5.64 23.81 0.57
CA GLU A 224 -6.12 22.51 0.10
C GLU A 224 -5.03 21.42 0.18
N ILE A 225 -3.80 21.76 -0.23
CA ILE A 225 -2.64 20.83 -0.13
C ILE A 225 -2.33 20.52 1.34
N HIS A 226 -2.43 21.50 2.23
CA HIS A 226 -2.20 21.30 3.67
C HIS A 226 -3.27 20.41 4.30
N ASP A 227 -4.52 20.49 3.86
CA ASP A 227 -5.62 19.65 4.35
C ASP A 227 -5.51 18.20 3.82
N ILE A 228 -4.91 18.03 2.63
CA ILE A 228 -4.67 16.73 2.01
C ILE A 228 -3.49 16.01 2.64
N LEU A 229 -2.43 16.74 2.96
CA LEU A 229 -1.18 16.23 3.52
C LEU A 229 -1.18 16.28 5.03
#